data_2930c0755616f09f1c1469ed263d2e0f
#
_entry.id   2930c0755616f09f1c1469ed263d2e0f
#
_cell.length_a   1.000
_cell.length_b   1.000
_cell.length_c   1.000
_cell.angle_alpha   90.00
_cell.angle_beta   90.00
_cell.angle_gamma   90.00
#
_symmetry.space_group_name_H-M   'P 1'
#
loop_
_entity.id
_entity.type
_entity.pdbx_description
1 polymer ?
#
loop_
_entity_poly.entity_id
_entity_poly.type
_entity_poly.pdbx_seq_one_letter_code
_entity_poly.pdbx_strand_id
1 'polypeptide(L)'
;MKKGLRITLVAAAFCLLGLICLVIHGMNERRIGQLTCAGVKVEFTDDFNFVTAKDVEGYLNKGYGAYIGQRLDSVDLRKVESVLDGRSAILKAEAYTPPDGYLNVRIRQREPVIRFQKDNNGYYADEKGFLFPLQKNYTSMVPV
;
A
#
# COMPACT_ATOMS: atom_id res chain seq x y z
N MET A 1 -17.11 -40.57 39.50
CA MET A 1 -16.77 -39.22 39.92
C MET A 1 -15.55 -38.62 39.22
N LYS A 2 -14.46 -39.35 38.97
CA LYS A 2 -13.21 -38.78 38.38
C LYS A 2 -13.31 -38.38 36.90
N LYS A 3 -14.19 -38.98 36.06
CA LYS A 3 -14.35 -38.62 34.63
C LYS A 3 -15.10 -37.32 34.43
N GLY A 4 -16.16 -37.04 35.18
CA GLY A 4 -16.92 -35.80 35.10
C GLY A 4 -16.07 -34.58 35.45
N LEU A 5 -15.27 -34.68 36.53
CA LEU A 5 -14.38 -33.59 36.95
C LEU A 5 -13.30 -33.26 35.90
N ARG A 6 -12.79 -34.25 35.15
CA ARG A 6 -11.83 -33.97 34.07
C ARG A 6 -12.49 -33.26 32.90
N ILE A 7 -13.71 -33.61 32.54
CA ILE A 7 -14.45 -32.96 31.44
C ILE A 7 -14.75 -31.50 31.79
N THR A 8 -15.17 -31.21 33.03
CA THR A 8 -15.42 -29.83 33.46
C THR A 8 -14.15 -28.96 33.50
N LEU A 9 -13.02 -29.55 33.92
CA LEU A 9 -11.73 -28.85 33.90
C LEU A 9 -11.26 -28.54 32.47
N VAL A 10 -11.42 -29.47 31.54
CA VAL A 10 -11.05 -29.26 30.12
C VAL A 10 -11.96 -28.19 29.50
N ALA A 11 -13.26 -28.24 29.74
CA ALA A 11 -14.20 -27.24 29.26
C ALA A 11 -13.86 -25.83 29.82
N ALA A 12 -13.56 -25.74 31.12
CA ALA A 12 -13.12 -24.47 31.72
C ALA A 12 -11.83 -23.91 31.11
N ALA A 13 -10.85 -24.80 30.81
CA ALA A 13 -9.61 -24.42 30.15
C ALA A 13 -9.85 -23.85 28.74
N PHE A 14 -10.75 -24.48 27.94
CA PHE A 14 -11.12 -23.96 26.62
C PHE A 14 -11.85 -22.63 26.70
N CYS A 15 -12.74 -22.43 27.65
CA CYS A 15 -13.40 -21.14 27.90
C CYS A 15 -12.41 -20.06 28.28
N LEU A 16 -11.45 -20.36 29.14
CA LEU A 16 -10.39 -19.43 29.53
C LEU A 16 -9.51 -19.03 28.34
N LEU A 17 -9.12 -20.02 27.54
CA LEU A 17 -8.32 -19.78 26.32
C LEU A 17 -9.07 -18.89 25.32
N GLY A 18 -10.36 -19.14 25.11
CA GLY A 18 -11.22 -18.31 24.26
C GLY A 18 -11.32 -16.87 24.77
N LEU A 19 -11.48 -16.68 26.09
CA LEU A 19 -11.51 -15.37 26.70
C LEU A 19 -10.19 -14.61 26.51
N ILE A 20 -9.06 -15.29 26.69
CA ILE A 20 -7.72 -14.70 26.47
C ILE A 20 -7.56 -14.26 25.01
N CYS A 21 -7.98 -15.09 24.05
CA CYS A 21 -7.92 -14.74 22.64
C CYS A 21 -8.76 -13.49 22.32
N LEU A 22 -9.96 -13.38 22.88
CA LEU A 22 -10.82 -12.20 22.70
C LEU A 22 -10.20 -10.93 23.29
N VAL A 23 -9.60 -11.04 24.48
CA VAL A 23 -8.93 -9.89 25.12
C VAL A 23 -7.72 -9.45 24.29
N ILE A 24 -6.89 -10.38 23.82
CA ILE A 24 -5.71 -10.05 23.00
C ILE A 24 -6.15 -9.40 21.68
N HIS A 25 -7.20 -9.94 21.03
CA HIS A 25 -7.74 -9.37 19.81
C HIS A 25 -8.23 -7.94 20.00
N GLY A 26 -9.03 -7.68 21.03
CA GLY A 26 -9.53 -6.34 21.35
C GLY A 26 -8.44 -5.34 21.74
N MET A 27 -7.36 -5.78 22.39
CA MET A 27 -6.22 -4.93 22.71
C MET A 27 -5.41 -4.55 21.45
N ASN A 28 -5.29 -5.46 20.50
CA ASN A 28 -4.57 -5.20 19.26
C ASN A 28 -5.30 -4.15 18.39
N GLU A 29 -6.61 -4.27 18.24
CA GLU A 29 -7.40 -3.27 17.50
C GLU A 29 -7.32 -1.87 18.12
N ARG A 30 -7.37 -1.77 19.45
CA ARG A 30 -7.27 -0.47 20.14
C ARG A 30 -5.92 0.20 19.96
N ARG A 31 -4.82 -0.56 19.84
CA ARG A 31 -3.49 0.00 19.62
C ARG A 31 -3.36 0.60 18.23
N ILE A 32 -3.86 -0.08 17.21
CA ILE A 32 -3.80 0.39 15.81
C ILE A 32 -4.63 1.66 15.65
N GLY A 33 -5.83 1.72 16.26
CA GLY A 33 -6.71 2.89 16.18
C GLY A 33 -6.20 4.17 16.88
N GLN A 34 -5.14 4.09 17.67
CA GLN A 34 -4.51 5.25 18.32
C GLN A 34 -3.29 5.79 17.57
N LEU A 35 -2.77 5.04 16.59
CA LEU A 35 -1.60 5.46 15.84
C LEU A 35 -1.97 6.54 14.83
N THR A 36 -1.18 7.60 14.82
CA THR A 36 -1.25 8.65 13.80
C THR A 36 -0.26 8.38 12.68
N CYS A 37 -0.62 8.75 11.46
CA CYS A 37 0.25 8.60 10.30
C CYS A 37 1.44 9.55 10.41
N ALA A 38 2.63 8.99 10.62
CA ALA A 38 3.88 9.75 10.69
C ALA A 38 4.43 10.11 9.30
N GLY A 39 4.02 9.37 8.26
CA GLY A 39 4.49 9.55 6.89
C GLY A 39 4.13 8.38 5.99
N VAL A 40 4.65 8.39 4.76
CA VAL A 40 4.49 7.30 3.80
C VAL A 40 5.80 6.54 3.62
N LYS A 41 5.73 5.22 3.56
CA LYS A 41 6.81 4.33 3.12
C LYS A 41 6.45 3.77 1.75
N VAL A 42 7.33 3.92 0.78
CA VAL A 42 7.12 3.47 -0.59
C VAL A 42 8.01 2.28 -0.87
N GLU A 43 7.42 1.19 -1.32
CA GLU A 43 8.07 -0.03 -1.77
C GLU A 43 7.81 -0.21 -3.27
N PHE A 44 8.87 -0.33 -4.08
CA PHE A 44 8.76 -0.65 -5.50
C PHE A 44 8.95 -2.14 -5.71
N THR A 45 8.12 -2.75 -6.54
CA THR A 45 8.18 -4.20 -6.86
C THR A 45 9.00 -4.50 -8.10
N ASP A 46 9.53 -3.47 -8.73
CA ASP A 46 10.33 -3.50 -9.94
C ASP A 46 11.55 -2.57 -9.82
N ASP A 47 12.49 -2.69 -10.75
CA ASP A 47 13.74 -1.91 -10.76
C ASP A 47 13.64 -0.64 -11.65
N PHE A 48 12.45 -0.31 -12.13
CA PHE A 48 12.26 0.93 -12.89
C PHE A 48 12.29 2.15 -11.98
N ASN A 49 12.74 3.27 -12.52
CA ASN A 49 12.84 4.53 -11.80
C ASN A 49 12.00 5.64 -12.46
N PHE A 50 10.88 5.29 -13.08
CA PHE A 50 9.96 6.28 -13.66
C PHE A 50 9.31 7.16 -12.60
N VAL A 51 9.05 6.58 -11.43
CA VAL A 51 8.45 7.23 -10.28
C VAL A 51 9.37 7.03 -9.08
N THR A 52 9.63 8.10 -8.33
CA THR A 52 10.40 8.05 -7.08
C THR A 52 9.49 8.14 -5.86
N ALA A 53 10.01 7.79 -4.68
CA ALA A 53 9.25 7.94 -3.43
C ALA A 53 8.79 9.39 -3.20
N LYS A 54 9.63 10.37 -3.57
CA LYS A 54 9.30 11.79 -3.50
C LYS A 54 8.16 12.19 -4.44
N ASP A 55 8.09 11.59 -5.63
CA ASP A 55 6.98 11.82 -6.55
C ASP A 55 5.68 11.28 -5.96
N VAL A 56 5.72 10.10 -5.33
CA VAL A 56 4.56 9.49 -4.66
C VAL A 56 4.05 10.38 -3.54
N GLU A 57 4.92 10.90 -2.68
CA GLU A 57 4.55 11.88 -1.65
C GLU A 57 3.89 13.12 -2.28
N GLY A 58 4.45 13.62 -3.36
CA GLY A 58 3.91 14.77 -4.10
C GLY A 58 2.52 14.49 -4.70
N TYR A 59 2.29 13.28 -5.21
CA TYR A 59 0.99 12.86 -5.75
C TYR A 59 -0.05 12.74 -4.65
N LEU A 60 0.30 12.17 -3.50
CA LEU A 60 -0.59 12.07 -2.35
C LEU A 60 -0.94 13.42 -1.78
N ASN A 61 0.03 14.30 -1.59
CA ASN A 61 -0.20 15.66 -1.08
C ASN A 61 -1.16 16.46 -1.97
N LYS A 62 -1.09 16.29 -3.31
CA LYS A 62 -1.95 17.00 -4.28
C LYS A 62 -3.31 16.32 -4.45
N GLY A 63 -3.38 15.00 -4.47
CA GLY A 63 -4.59 14.25 -4.84
C GLY A 63 -5.39 13.75 -3.65
N TYR A 64 -4.73 13.34 -2.58
CA TYR A 64 -5.37 12.87 -1.36
C TYR A 64 -5.61 14.03 -0.38
N GLY A 65 -4.59 14.85 -0.17
CA GLY A 65 -4.55 15.91 0.83
C GLY A 65 -3.71 15.55 2.06
N ALA A 66 -4.01 16.15 3.20
CA ALA A 66 -3.27 15.93 4.43
C ALA A 66 -3.57 14.55 5.00
N TYR A 67 -2.63 13.63 4.94
CA TYR A 67 -2.68 12.29 5.56
C TYR A 67 -1.74 12.19 6.78
N ILE A 68 -0.69 13.01 6.82
CA ILE A 68 0.23 13.06 7.96
C ILE A 68 -0.51 13.63 9.18
N GLY A 69 -0.39 12.98 10.32
CA GLY A 69 -1.08 13.34 11.56
C GLY A 69 -2.53 12.84 11.66
N GLN A 70 -3.12 12.28 10.59
CA GLN A 70 -4.41 11.59 10.69
C GLN A 70 -4.26 10.24 11.41
N ARG A 71 -5.33 9.77 12.02
CA ARG A 71 -5.37 8.41 12.56
C ARG A 71 -5.25 7.41 11.40
N LEU A 72 -4.41 6.38 11.57
CA LEU A 72 -4.19 5.38 10.53
C LEU A 72 -5.46 4.63 10.11
N ASP A 73 -6.37 4.39 11.06
CA ASP A 73 -7.66 3.74 10.79
C ASP A 73 -8.65 4.62 10.01
N SER A 74 -8.42 5.94 9.97
CA SER A 74 -9.24 6.89 9.23
C SER A 74 -8.70 7.24 7.83
N VAL A 75 -7.51 6.74 7.47
CA VAL A 75 -6.95 6.93 6.13
C VAL A 75 -7.73 6.10 5.13
N ASP A 76 -8.29 6.75 4.11
CA ASP A 76 -9.00 6.07 3.02
C ASP A 76 -7.97 5.47 2.03
N LEU A 77 -7.65 4.18 2.24
CA LEU A 77 -6.66 3.45 1.43
C LEU A 77 -7.09 3.35 -0.04
N ARG A 78 -8.39 3.19 -0.33
CA ARG A 78 -8.90 3.14 -1.70
C ARG A 78 -8.69 4.47 -2.44
N LYS A 79 -8.87 5.57 -1.74
CA LYS A 79 -8.59 6.90 -2.31
C LYS A 79 -7.09 7.09 -2.55
N VAL A 80 -6.22 6.62 -1.65
CA VAL A 80 -4.77 6.61 -1.83
C VAL A 80 -4.40 5.84 -3.10
N GLU A 81 -4.87 4.61 -3.24
CA GLU A 81 -4.63 3.76 -4.41
C GLU A 81 -5.14 4.41 -5.69
N SER A 82 -6.37 4.95 -5.69
CA SER A 82 -6.96 5.61 -6.85
C SER A 82 -6.16 6.84 -7.32
N VAL A 83 -5.63 7.63 -6.39
CA VAL A 83 -4.77 8.79 -6.70
C VAL A 83 -3.48 8.35 -7.39
N LEU A 84 -2.91 7.23 -6.97
CA LEU A 84 -1.66 6.70 -7.51
C LEU A 84 -1.87 5.94 -8.82
N ASP A 85 -2.90 5.10 -8.90
CA ASP A 85 -3.26 4.37 -10.13
C ASP A 85 -3.63 5.32 -11.28
N GLY A 86 -4.09 6.53 -10.95
CA GLY A 86 -4.30 7.60 -11.93
C GLY A 86 -3.02 8.16 -12.57
N ARG A 87 -1.82 7.74 -12.13
CA ARG A 87 -0.54 8.17 -12.70
C ARG A 87 -0.13 7.25 -13.84
N SER A 88 0.16 7.84 -14.99
CA SER A 88 0.38 7.09 -16.24
C SER A 88 1.54 6.08 -16.16
N ALA A 89 2.60 6.37 -15.39
CA ALA A 89 3.75 5.48 -15.23
C ALA A 89 3.51 4.38 -14.15
N ILE A 90 2.43 4.45 -13.37
CA ILE A 90 2.07 3.45 -12.37
C ILE A 90 1.10 2.45 -13.01
N LEU A 91 1.41 1.16 -12.90
CA LEU A 91 0.54 0.09 -13.33
C LEU A 91 -0.46 -0.27 -12.23
N LYS A 92 0.02 -0.32 -10.99
CA LYS A 92 -0.75 -0.71 -9.81
C LYS A 92 -0.15 -0.13 -8.55
N ALA A 93 -0.98 0.40 -7.68
CA ALA A 93 -0.63 0.78 -6.31
C ALA A 93 -1.50 -0.01 -5.32
N GLU A 94 -0.89 -0.44 -4.23
CA GLU A 94 -1.54 -1.11 -3.11
C GLU A 94 -1.15 -0.40 -1.82
N ALA A 95 -2.14 0.06 -1.06
CA ALA A 95 -1.93 0.79 0.18
C ALA A 95 -2.35 -0.04 1.39
N TYR A 96 -1.57 0.00 2.46
CA TYR A 96 -1.90 -0.67 3.73
C TYR A 96 -1.27 0.06 4.92
N THR A 97 -1.84 -0.14 6.09
CA THR A 97 -1.41 0.52 7.33
C THR A 97 -0.98 -0.52 8.35
N PRO A 98 0.31 -0.86 8.45
CA PRO A 98 0.83 -1.72 9.49
C PRO A 98 0.85 -0.97 10.84
N PRO A 99 1.00 -1.69 11.97
CA PRO A 99 1.00 -1.08 13.30
C PRO A 99 2.34 -0.38 13.64
N ASP A 100 3.00 0.21 12.66
CA ASP A 100 4.26 0.94 12.79
C ASP A 100 4.11 2.46 12.69
N GLY A 101 2.90 2.95 12.50
CA GLY A 101 2.63 4.38 12.40
C GLY A 101 2.84 4.99 11.01
N TYR A 102 3.04 4.17 9.97
CA TYR A 102 3.24 4.64 8.60
C TYR A 102 2.15 4.15 7.65
N LEU A 103 1.85 4.97 6.64
CA LEU A 103 1.12 4.53 5.46
C LEU A 103 2.12 3.84 4.52
N ASN A 104 1.98 2.54 4.31
CA ASN A 104 2.82 1.81 3.38
C ASN A 104 2.14 1.73 2.02
N VAL A 105 2.89 2.00 0.97
CA VAL A 105 2.41 1.95 -0.42
C VAL A 105 3.37 1.10 -1.24
N ARG A 106 2.85 0.00 -1.78
CA ARG A 106 3.56 -0.85 -2.73
C ARG A 106 3.18 -0.44 -4.14
N ILE A 107 4.18 -0.14 -4.98
CA ILE A 107 4.00 0.35 -6.34
C ILE A 107 4.62 -0.61 -7.32
N ARG A 108 3.86 -0.97 -8.35
CA ARG A 108 4.35 -1.59 -9.57
C ARG A 108 4.25 -0.58 -10.70
N GLN A 109 5.40 -0.27 -11.31
CA GLN A 109 5.49 0.63 -12.45
C GLN A 109 5.14 -0.08 -13.75
N ARG A 110 4.81 0.67 -14.80
CA ARG A 110 4.57 0.10 -16.13
C ARG A 110 5.88 -0.30 -16.76
N GLU A 111 5.90 -1.46 -17.37
CA GLU A 111 7.01 -1.97 -18.15
C GLU A 111 6.85 -1.53 -19.60
N PRO A 112 7.74 -0.67 -20.13
CA PRO A 112 7.68 -0.29 -21.54
C PRO A 112 8.24 -1.39 -22.42
N VAL A 113 7.59 -1.64 -23.54
CA VAL A 113 8.08 -2.58 -24.58
C VAL A 113 8.58 -1.85 -25.82
N ILE A 114 8.10 -0.64 -26.07
CA ILE A 114 8.50 0.19 -27.20
C ILE A 114 8.45 1.66 -26.85
N ARG A 115 9.30 2.46 -27.48
CA ARG A 115 9.33 3.91 -27.39
C ARG A 115 8.90 4.51 -28.70
N PHE A 116 8.04 5.51 -28.65
CA PHE A 116 7.64 6.34 -29.80
C PHE A 116 8.19 7.73 -29.65
N GLN A 117 8.65 8.28 -30.77
CA GLN A 117 8.99 9.71 -30.86
C GLN A 117 8.08 10.32 -31.91
N LYS A 118 7.28 11.31 -31.51
CA LYS A 118 6.48 12.10 -32.42
C LYS A 118 6.72 13.57 -32.16
N ASP A 119 7.28 14.25 -33.15
CA ASP A 119 7.71 15.64 -33.03
C ASP A 119 8.67 15.83 -31.83
N ASN A 120 8.35 16.73 -30.92
CA ASN A 120 9.10 16.97 -29.68
C ASN A 120 8.62 16.13 -28.48
N ASN A 121 7.62 15.25 -28.66
CA ASN A 121 7.04 14.45 -27.61
C ASN A 121 7.44 12.99 -27.78
N GLY A 122 7.90 12.37 -26.67
CA GLY A 122 8.19 10.94 -26.61
C GLY A 122 7.20 10.24 -25.69
N TYR A 123 6.85 9.01 -26.07
CA TYR A 123 5.93 8.13 -25.33
C TYR A 123 6.48 6.74 -25.26
N TYR A 124 6.16 6.03 -24.20
CA TYR A 124 6.30 4.59 -24.09
C TYR A 124 4.96 3.90 -24.32
N ALA A 125 5.00 2.67 -24.82
CA ALA A 125 3.85 1.76 -24.78
C ALA A 125 4.22 0.52 -23.96
N ASP A 126 3.26 0.03 -23.16
CA ASP A 126 3.36 -1.26 -22.48
C ASP A 126 2.82 -2.40 -23.36
N GLU A 127 2.92 -3.65 -22.89
CA GLU A 127 2.42 -4.85 -23.59
C GLU A 127 0.93 -4.78 -23.95
N LYS A 128 0.14 -4.01 -23.21
CA LYS A 128 -1.29 -3.85 -23.44
C LYS A 128 -1.61 -2.70 -24.39
N GLY A 129 -0.59 -2.02 -24.91
CA GLY A 129 -0.75 -0.87 -25.79
C GLY A 129 -1.11 0.44 -25.06
N PHE A 130 -0.96 0.49 -23.74
CA PHE A 130 -1.17 1.72 -23.00
C PHE A 130 0.01 2.66 -23.21
N LEU A 131 -0.30 3.89 -23.65
CA LEU A 131 0.71 4.92 -23.91
C LEU A 131 0.92 5.78 -22.66
N PHE A 132 2.18 5.98 -22.28
CA PHE A 132 2.54 6.91 -21.22
C PHE A 132 3.73 7.77 -21.60
N PRO A 133 3.77 9.05 -21.17
CA PRO A 133 4.81 9.97 -21.58
C PRO A 133 6.17 9.60 -21.00
N LEU A 134 7.24 9.98 -21.68
CA LEU A 134 8.59 9.87 -21.15
C LEU A 134 8.67 10.59 -19.80
N GLN A 135 9.30 9.94 -18.84
CA GLN A 135 9.52 10.51 -17.52
C GLN A 135 10.90 11.18 -17.46
N LYS A 136 10.99 12.28 -16.70
CA LYS A 136 12.24 13.04 -16.58
C LYS A 136 13.33 12.28 -15.82
N ASN A 137 12.91 11.39 -14.92
CA ASN A 137 13.79 10.73 -13.96
C ASN A 137 14.51 9.52 -14.55
N TYR A 138 13.94 8.88 -15.59
CA TYR A 138 14.45 7.60 -16.09
C TYR A 138 14.11 7.41 -17.57
N THR A 139 15.05 6.82 -18.31
CA THR A 139 14.84 6.41 -19.69
C THR A 139 15.10 4.91 -19.80
N SER A 140 14.07 4.16 -20.17
CA SER A 140 14.21 2.72 -20.43
C SER A 140 14.88 2.46 -21.77
N MET A 141 15.74 1.42 -21.83
CA MET A 141 16.36 0.95 -23.05
C MET A 141 15.41 -0.03 -23.75
N VAL A 142 14.49 0.50 -24.54
CA VAL A 142 13.57 -0.25 -25.38
C VAL A 142 13.71 0.19 -26.83
N PRO A 143 13.33 -0.65 -27.84
CA PRO A 143 13.31 -0.26 -29.24
C PRO A 143 12.51 1.02 -29.48
N VAL A 144 12.95 1.81 -30.48
CA VAL A 144 12.31 3.04 -30.92
C VAL A 144 11.60 2.81 -32.24
#